data_177880b62e8b21153449149135989447
#
_entry.id   177880b62e8b21153449149135989447
#
_cell.length_a   1.000
_cell.length_b   1.000
_cell.length_c   1.000
_cell.angle_alpha   90.00
_cell.angle_beta   90.00
_cell.angle_gamma   90.00
#
_symmetry.space_group_name_H-M   'P 1'
#
loop_
_entity.id
_entity.type
_entity.pdbx_description
1 polymer ?
#
loop_
_entity_poly.entity_id
_entity_poly.type
_entity_poly.pdbx_seq_one_letter_code
_entity_poly.pdbx_strand_id
1 'polypeptide(L)'
;MVQSFNLDAVMYYPYVRLVKRELAIPHFMVATVGDINPDRVKEYGFKGIIFDKDNTLTPPYINTIYPPLQTTVMRFKELFDDRVVIMSNHAGTRDDPGHKAAEKIEHDLHIPVLRHTRKKPGGIDAVRAYFNCRPDELIMCGDRVFTDVVFGNRYGMLTILTTLLTEKGDNPAARRARRYEIPLMKKWMGNGIRPPPHPRYHKDICRDIREKEGF
;
A
#
# COMPACT_ATOMS: atom_id res chain seq x y z
N MET A 1 -4.51 -21.10 -6.95
CA MET A 1 -5.64 -20.28 -7.47
C MET A 1 -5.06 -19.23 -8.43
N VAL A 2 -5.64 -19.09 -9.62
CA VAL A 2 -5.18 -18.12 -10.63
C VAL A 2 -5.79 -16.78 -10.26
N GLN A 3 -4.95 -15.79 -9.97
CA GLN A 3 -5.40 -14.41 -9.74
C GLN A 3 -5.93 -13.85 -11.07
N SER A 4 -7.16 -13.35 -11.11
CA SER A 4 -7.72 -12.74 -12.31
C SER A 4 -6.94 -11.47 -12.69
N PHE A 5 -6.94 -11.16 -13.99
CA PHE A 5 -6.26 -10.00 -14.53
C PHE A 5 -6.81 -8.70 -13.91
N ASN A 6 -5.91 -7.80 -13.49
CA ASN A 6 -6.31 -6.52 -12.89
C ASN A 6 -6.65 -5.49 -13.98
N LEU A 7 -7.88 -5.56 -14.49
CA LEU A 7 -8.35 -4.68 -15.55
C LEU A 7 -8.34 -3.20 -15.11
N ASP A 8 -8.68 -2.90 -13.86
CA ASP A 8 -8.67 -1.54 -13.32
C ASP A 8 -7.26 -0.91 -13.42
N ALA A 9 -6.21 -1.65 -13.08
CA ALA A 9 -4.84 -1.17 -13.20
C ALA A 9 -4.44 -0.90 -14.66
N VAL A 10 -4.80 -1.80 -15.57
CA VAL A 10 -4.48 -1.65 -17.01
C VAL A 10 -5.23 -0.49 -17.64
N MET A 11 -6.52 -0.34 -17.34
CA MET A 11 -7.31 0.79 -17.88
C MET A 11 -6.84 2.14 -17.32
N TYR A 12 -6.37 2.18 -16.07
CA TYR A 12 -5.93 3.42 -15.44
C TYR A 12 -4.47 3.78 -15.80
N TYR A 13 -3.67 2.81 -16.23
CA TYR A 13 -2.25 3.00 -16.58
C TYR A 13 -2.00 4.08 -17.66
N PRO A 14 -2.72 4.12 -18.81
CA PRO A 14 -2.52 5.16 -19.81
C PRO A 14 -2.79 6.57 -19.27
N TYR A 15 -3.82 6.72 -18.45
CA TYR A 15 -4.13 8.00 -17.80
C TYR A 15 -3.01 8.47 -16.89
N VAL A 16 -2.50 7.60 -16.02
CA VAL A 16 -1.37 7.93 -15.15
C VAL A 16 -0.13 8.27 -15.98
N ARG A 17 0.17 7.46 -16.99
CA ARG A 17 1.38 7.64 -17.81
C ARG A 17 1.39 8.93 -18.61
N LEU A 18 0.26 9.33 -19.17
CA LEU A 18 0.18 10.43 -20.14
C LEU A 18 -0.29 11.74 -19.52
N VAL A 19 -1.13 11.67 -18.47
CA VAL A 19 -1.85 12.83 -17.95
C VAL A 19 -1.47 13.15 -16.50
N LYS A 20 -1.37 12.13 -15.63
CA LYS A 20 -1.26 12.31 -14.18
C LYS A 20 -0.13 11.48 -13.56
N ARG A 21 1.12 11.73 -14.01
CA ARG A 21 2.30 10.99 -13.56
C ARG A 21 2.57 11.13 -12.06
N GLU A 22 2.20 12.26 -11.48
CA GLU A 22 2.31 12.53 -10.04
C GLU A 22 1.58 11.49 -9.18
N LEU A 23 0.51 10.85 -9.71
CA LEU A 23 -0.20 9.79 -9.00
C LEU A 23 0.64 8.53 -8.79
N ALA A 24 1.67 8.33 -9.58
CA ALA A 24 2.59 7.19 -9.43
C ALA A 24 3.84 7.51 -8.59
N ILE A 25 3.93 8.72 -8.02
CA ILE A 25 5.04 9.12 -7.16
C ILE A 25 4.60 8.98 -5.71
N PRO A 26 5.27 8.16 -4.89
CA PRO A 26 4.92 8.01 -3.47
C PRO A 26 5.40 9.21 -2.65
N HIS A 27 4.72 9.51 -1.55
CA HIS A 27 5.17 10.52 -0.59
C HIS A 27 6.44 10.08 0.13
N PHE A 28 6.56 8.78 0.45
CA PHE A 28 7.75 8.17 1.03
C PHE A 28 8.13 6.89 0.31
N MET A 29 9.42 6.61 0.26
CA MET A 29 9.98 5.30 -0.10
C MET A 29 10.76 4.78 1.09
N VAL A 30 10.43 3.59 1.55
CA VAL A 30 11.05 2.97 2.74
C VAL A 30 11.57 1.57 2.41
N ALA A 31 12.56 1.10 3.16
CA ALA A 31 13.02 -0.27 2.99
C ALA A 31 11.90 -1.25 3.40
N THR A 32 11.28 -1.01 4.54
CA THR A 32 10.19 -1.84 5.08
C THR A 32 9.20 -1.03 5.89
N VAL A 33 8.08 -1.63 6.27
CA VAL A 33 7.12 -1.05 7.23
C VAL A 33 7.79 -0.68 8.57
N GLY A 34 8.90 -1.36 8.93
CA GLY A 34 9.68 -1.05 10.13
C GLY A 34 10.32 0.36 10.15
N ASP A 35 10.40 1.02 8.99
CA ASP A 35 10.92 2.38 8.87
C ASP A 35 9.85 3.47 9.06
N ILE A 36 8.60 3.09 9.28
CA ILE A 36 7.49 4.00 9.59
C ILE A 36 7.43 4.20 11.11
N ASN A 37 7.26 5.43 11.56
CA ASN A 37 7.08 5.73 12.98
C ASN A 37 5.59 5.84 13.32
N PRO A 38 4.98 4.83 13.99
CA PRO A 38 3.54 4.83 14.29
C PRO A 38 3.10 5.97 15.22
N ASP A 39 3.98 6.39 16.15
CA ASP A 39 3.67 7.47 17.08
C ASP A 39 3.58 8.82 16.35
N ARG A 40 4.48 9.09 15.39
CA ARG A 40 4.40 10.27 14.52
C ARG A 40 3.16 10.24 13.63
N VAL A 41 2.83 9.09 13.08
CA VAL A 41 1.59 8.91 12.31
C VAL A 41 0.37 9.33 13.15
N LYS A 42 0.32 8.89 14.42
CA LYS A 42 -0.77 9.26 15.34
C LYS A 42 -0.76 10.74 15.69
N GLU A 43 0.42 11.29 15.99
CA GLU A 43 0.62 12.70 16.36
C GLU A 43 0.17 13.66 15.27
N TYR A 44 0.45 13.34 13.99
CA TYR A 44 0.03 14.16 12.84
C TYR A 44 -1.45 13.97 12.44
N GLY A 45 -2.23 13.29 13.26
CA GLY A 45 -3.68 13.23 13.14
C GLY A 45 -4.19 12.28 12.07
N PHE A 46 -3.38 11.30 11.66
CA PHE A 46 -3.92 10.19 10.85
C PHE A 46 -4.89 9.36 11.68
N LYS A 47 -5.89 8.82 11.01
CA LYS A 47 -6.98 8.04 11.60
C LYS A 47 -6.83 6.54 11.40
N GLY A 48 -5.95 6.12 10.51
CA GLY A 48 -5.69 4.72 10.23
C GLY A 48 -4.71 4.50 9.10
N ILE A 49 -4.35 3.23 8.92
CA ILE A 49 -3.42 2.80 7.88
C ILE A 49 -3.96 1.58 7.15
N ILE A 50 -3.78 1.58 5.84
CA ILE A 50 -4.12 0.48 4.94
C ILE A 50 -2.83 -0.11 4.42
N PHE A 51 -2.61 -1.38 4.68
CA PHE A 51 -1.48 -2.12 4.15
C PHE A 51 -1.88 -3.02 2.99
N ASP A 52 -1.03 -3.12 1.97
CA ASP A 52 -1.00 -4.35 1.18
C ASP A 52 -0.44 -5.49 2.03
N LYS A 53 -0.70 -6.73 1.63
CA LYS A 53 -0.27 -7.90 2.42
C LYS A 53 1.08 -8.45 1.94
N ASP A 54 1.09 -8.98 0.71
CA ASP A 54 2.21 -9.74 0.17
C ASP A 54 3.38 -8.82 -0.17
N ASN A 55 4.58 -9.15 0.32
CA ASN A 55 5.79 -8.32 0.20
C ASN A 55 5.71 -6.93 0.89
N THR A 56 4.69 -6.69 1.70
CA THR A 56 4.55 -5.49 2.53
C THR A 56 4.56 -5.85 4.02
N LEU A 57 3.62 -6.69 4.49
CA LEU A 57 3.56 -7.18 5.86
C LEU A 57 4.12 -8.60 6.01
N THR A 58 3.93 -9.41 4.98
CA THR A 58 4.28 -10.84 4.98
C THR A 58 5.06 -11.20 3.72
N PRO A 59 5.89 -12.24 3.74
CA PRO A 59 6.33 -12.87 2.49
C PRO A 59 5.12 -13.32 1.66
N PRO A 60 5.27 -13.44 0.32
CA PRO A 60 4.16 -13.81 -0.56
C PRO A 60 3.49 -15.12 -0.15
N TYR A 61 2.14 -15.13 -0.11
CA TYR A 61 1.28 -16.28 0.23
C TYR A 61 1.46 -16.85 1.64
N ILE A 62 2.26 -16.22 2.49
CA ILE A 62 2.44 -16.60 3.90
C ILE A 62 1.56 -15.68 4.76
N ASN A 63 0.90 -16.24 5.78
CA ASN A 63 0.08 -15.49 6.73
C ASN A 63 0.78 -15.39 8.09
N THR A 64 2.01 -14.93 8.08
CA THR A 64 2.76 -14.61 9.30
C THR A 64 3.50 -13.29 9.04
N ILE A 65 3.34 -12.34 9.94
CA ILE A 65 4.05 -11.05 9.85
C ILE A 65 5.56 -11.33 9.76
N TYR A 66 6.21 -10.69 8.80
CA TYR A 66 7.66 -10.80 8.66
C TYR A 66 8.34 -10.39 9.98
N PRO A 67 9.17 -11.25 10.61
CA PRO A 67 9.62 -11.05 11.99
C PRO A 67 10.18 -9.66 12.30
N PRO A 68 10.98 -9.00 11.44
CA PRO A 68 11.48 -7.65 11.70
C PRO A 68 10.40 -6.57 11.79
N LEU A 69 9.17 -6.83 11.32
CA LEU A 69 8.08 -5.87 11.32
C LEU A 69 7.16 -5.99 12.53
N GLN A 70 7.26 -7.05 13.32
CA GLN A 70 6.33 -7.36 14.39
C GLN A 70 6.15 -6.21 15.37
N THR A 71 7.25 -5.62 15.85
CA THR A 71 7.20 -4.51 16.82
C THR A 71 6.44 -3.30 16.24
N THR A 72 6.75 -2.92 15.01
CA THR A 72 6.11 -1.76 14.36
C THR A 72 4.62 -2.03 14.09
N VAL A 73 4.27 -3.22 13.62
CA VAL A 73 2.87 -3.61 13.37
C VAL A 73 2.09 -3.68 14.68
N MET A 74 2.66 -4.24 15.74
CA MET A 74 2.03 -4.22 17.08
C MET A 74 1.81 -2.80 17.58
N ARG A 75 2.79 -1.91 17.42
CA ARG A 75 2.64 -0.51 17.80
C ARG A 75 1.54 0.21 17.00
N PHE A 76 1.40 -0.06 15.71
CA PHE A 76 0.27 0.42 14.92
C PHE A 76 -1.07 -0.07 15.49
N LYS A 77 -1.19 -1.36 15.84
CA LYS A 77 -2.41 -1.92 16.42
C LYS A 77 -2.74 -1.30 17.77
N GLU A 78 -1.77 -1.08 18.63
CA GLU A 78 -1.96 -0.39 19.93
C GLU A 78 -2.51 1.04 19.75
N LEU A 79 -2.03 1.78 18.74
CA LEU A 79 -2.41 3.18 18.54
C LEU A 79 -3.70 3.36 17.73
N PHE A 80 -4.02 2.43 16.84
CA PHE A 80 -5.09 2.58 15.85
C PHE A 80 -6.15 1.48 15.91
N ASP A 81 -5.93 0.43 16.72
CA ASP A 81 -6.83 -0.69 16.93
C ASP A 81 -7.31 -1.32 15.60
N ASP A 82 -8.62 -1.43 15.38
CA ASP A 82 -9.26 -1.94 14.17
C ASP A 82 -9.02 -1.07 12.92
N ARG A 83 -8.42 0.12 13.09
CA ARG A 83 -8.10 1.05 11.98
C ARG A 83 -6.73 0.77 11.33
N VAL A 84 -6.12 -0.37 11.65
CA VAL A 84 -5.04 -1.00 10.89
C VAL A 84 -5.66 -2.10 10.05
N VAL A 85 -5.67 -1.96 8.72
CA VAL A 85 -6.38 -2.92 7.86
C VAL A 85 -5.52 -3.38 6.68
N ILE A 86 -5.85 -4.53 6.14
CA ILE A 86 -5.27 -5.06 4.90
C ILE A 86 -6.25 -4.83 3.75
N MET A 87 -5.73 -4.34 2.61
CA MET A 87 -6.45 -4.29 1.33
C MET A 87 -5.65 -5.02 0.26
N SER A 88 -6.00 -6.26 -0.02
CA SER A 88 -5.34 -7.13 -0.99
C SER A 88 -6.05 -7.09 -2.35
N ASN A 89 -5.31 -7.30 -3.45
CA ASN A 89 -5.92 -7.49 -4.78
C ASN A 89 -6.42 -8.93 -5.05
N HIS A 90 -6.36 -9.80 -4.04
CA HIS A 90 -6.86 -11.18 -4.09
C HIS A 90 -7.86 -11.45 -2.96
N ALA A 91 -7.40 -11.45 -1.72
CA ALA A 91 -8.25 -11.71 -0.55
C ALA A 91 -9.26 -10.58 -0.35
N GLY A 92 -10.50 -10.93 -0.05
CA GLY A 92 -11.61 -9.98 0.13
C GLY A 92 -12.17 -9.40 -1.17
N THR A 93 -11.72 -9.88 -2.35
CA THR A 93 -12.22 -9.47 -3.66
C THR A 93 -13.21 -10.49 -4.23
N ARG A 94 -13.68 -10.26 -5.47
CA ARG A 94 -14.47 -11.26 -6.22
C ARG A 94 -13.69 -12.53 -6.54
N ASP A 95 -12.36 -12.50 -6.50
CA ASP A 95 -11.50 -13.67 -6.70
C ASP A 95 -11.40 -14.55 -5.44
N ASP A 96 -12.03 -14.16 -4.35
CA ASP A 96 -12.06 -14.86 -3.06
C ASP A 96 -13.49 -15.29 -2.72
N PRO A 97 -13.97 -16.42 -3.30
CA PRO A 97 -15.34 -16.89 -3.10
C PRO A 97 -15.65 -17.16 -1.63
N GLY A 98 -16.70 -16.49 -1.13
CA GLY A 98 -17.10 -16.59 0.27
C GLY A 98 -16.10 -15.93 1.23
N HIS A 99 -15.14 -15.15 0.72
CA HIS A 99 -14.13 -14.44 1.50
C HIS A 99 -13.24 -15.32 2.40
N LYS A 100 -13.10 -16.60 2.06
CA LYS A 100 -12.33 -17.58 2.85
C LYS A 100 -10.85 -17.23 3.00
N ALA A 101 -10.24 -16.66 1.95
CA ALA A 101 -8.85 -16.22 2.03
C ALA A 101 -8.71 -15.00 2.97
N ALA A 102 -9.66 -14.06 2.91
CA ALA A 102 -9.69 -12.92 3.79
C ALA A 102 -9.89 -13.34 5.26
N GLU A 103 -10.86 -14.21 5.54
CA GLU A 103 -11.11 -14.74 6.89
C GLU A 103 -9.87 -15.46 7.46
N LYS A 104 -9.21 -16.27 6.62
CA LYS A 104 -7.97 -16.92 7.03
C LYS A 104 -6.85 -15.93 7.37
N ILE A 105 -6.67 -14.86 6.58
CA ILE A 105 -5.69 -13.81 6.85
C ILE A 105 -6.03 -13.08 8.16
N GLU A 106 -7.30 -12.73 8.38
CA GLU A 106 -7.75 -12.09 9.61
C GLU A 106 -7.48 -12.95 10.84
N HIS A 107 -7.81 -14.24 10.74
CA HIS A 107 -7.53 -15.20 11.82
C HIS A 107 -6.02 -15.30 12.12
N ASP A 108 -5.19 -15.42 11.09
CA ASP A 108 -3.75 -15.68 11.25
C ASP A 108 -2.97 -14.41 11.66
N LEU A 109 -3.35 -13.23 11.16
CA LEU A 109 -2.63 -11.97 11.42
C LEU A 109 -3.30 -11.09 12.48
N HIS A 110 -4.54 -11.37 12.83
CA HIS A 110 -5.37 -10.52 13.70
C HIS A 110 -5.42 -9.06 13.20
N ILE A 111 -5.55 -8.89 11.89
CA ILE A 111 -5.72 -7.60 11.20
C ILE A 111 -6.91 -7.73 10.26
N PRO A 112 -7.92 -6.84 10.34
CA PRO A 112 -9.06 -6.85 9.42
C PRO A 112 -8.63 -6.76 7.96
N VAL A 113 -9.33 -7.50 7.08
CA VAL A 113 -9.14 -7.46 5.63
C VAL A 113 -10.35 -6.79 4.99
N LEU A 114 -10.16 -5.72 4.24
CA LEU A 114 -11.26 -5.04 3.55
C LEU A 114 -11.89 -5.93 2.48
N ARG A 115 -13.22 -6.03 2.51
CA ARG A 115 -14.01 -6.68 1.44
C ARG A 115 -14.34 -5.63 0.39
N HIS A 116 -13.95 -5.87 -0.85
CA HIS A 116 -14.17 -4.93 -1.94
C HIS A 116 -14.37 -5.62 -3.29
N THR A 117 -15.16 -5.01 -4.16
CA THR A 117 -15.50 -5.59 -5.46
C THR A 117 -14.53 -5.22 -6.57
N ARG A 118 -13.81 -4.10 -6.43
CA ARG A 118 -12.86 -3.58 -7.42
C ARG A 118 -11.45 -3.64 -6.86
N LYS A 119 -10.51 -4.18 -7.65
CA LYS A 119 -9.08 -4.22 -7.30
C LYS A 119 -8.45 -2.82 -7.28
N LYS A 120 -7.41 -2.61 -6.48
CA LYS A 120 -6.59 -1.39 -6.55
C LYS A 120 -6.05 -1.21 -8.00
N PRO A 121 -6.07 0.00 -8.55
CA PRO A 121 -6.31 1.31 -7.94
C PRO A 121 -7.79 1.74 -7.86
N GLY A 122 -8.75 0.83 -7.89
CA GLY A 122 -10.17 1.05 -7.59
C GLY A 122 -10.55 0.67 -6.16
N GLY A 123 -11.85 0.68 -5.81
CA GLY A 123 -12.34 0.13 -4.54
C GLY A 123 -12.35 1.08 -3.34
N ILE A 124 -12.34 2.40 -3.54
CA ILE A 124 -12.39 3.40 -2.46
C ILE A 124 -13.64 3.29 -1.57
N ASP A 125 -14.73 2.79 -2.12
CA ASP A 125 -16.02 2.75 -1.40
C ASP A 125 -15.94 1.86 -0.15
N ALA A 126 -15.20 0.74 -0.23
CA ALA A 126 -14.94 -0.12 0.92
C ALA A 126 -14.13 0.60 2.01
N VAL A 127 -13.14 1.40 1.62
CA VAL A 127 -12.34 2.20 2.55
C VAL A 127 -13.19 3.26 3.22
N ARG A 128 -13.99 3.99 2.46
CA ARG A 128 -14.90 5.02 3.01
C ARG A 128 -15.90 4.44 3.98
N ALA A 129 -16.52 3.32 3.62
CA ALA A 129 -17.48 2.63 4.47
C ALA A 129 -16.86 2.14 5.78
N TYR A 130 -15.63 1.61 5.72
CA TYR A 130 -14.93 1.09 6.89
C TYR A 130 -14.44 2.19 7.83
N PHE A 131 -13.70 3.16 7.30
CA PHE A 131 -13.01 4.16 8.13
C PHE A 131 -13.92 5.31 8.57
N ASN A 132 -14.97 5.63 7.82
CA ASN A 132 -15.85 6.78 8.06
C ASN A 132 -15.06 8.07 8.38
N CYS A 133 -14.02 8.35 7.58
CA CYS A 133 -13.19 9.55 7.68
C CYS A 133 -12.73 10.01 6.31
N ARG A 134 -12.10 11.17 6.23
CA ARG A 134 -11.57 11.67 4.96
C ARG A 134 -10.35 10.84 4.53
N PRO A 135 -10.18 10.58 3.22
CA PRO A 135 -9.02 9.83 2.74
C PRO A 135 -7.67 10.48 3.08
N ASP A 136 -7.58 11.80 3.19
CA ASP A 136 -6.37 12.52 3.61
C ASP A 136 -6.01 12.31 5.10
N GLU A 137 -6.87 11.61 5.85
CA GLU A 137 -6.60 11.14 7.21
C GLU A 137 -6.09 9.70 7.25
N LEU A 138 -5.84 9.09 6.08
CA LEU A 138 -5.41 7.71 5.94
C LEU A 138 -4.05 7.61 5.24
N ILE A 139 -3.35 6.52 5.53
CA ILE A 139 -2.12 6.12 4.84
C ILE A 139 -2.40 4.86 4.01
N MET A 140 -1.90 4.84 2.76
CA MET A 140 -1.79 3.62 1.97
C MET A 140 -0.32 3.20 1.88
N CYS A 141 0.00 2.01 2.34
CA CYS A 141 1.35 1.43 2.32
C CYS A 141 1.35 0.11 1.55
N GLY A 142 2.23 -0.01 0.55
CA GLY A 142 2.36 -1.22 -0.26
C GLY A 142 3.62 -1.23 -1.12
N ASP A 143 3.83 -2.32 -1.86
CA ASP A 143 5.04 -2.58 -2.65
C ASP A 143 4.89 -2.29 -4.16
N ARG A 144 3.69 -1.87 -4.59
CA ARG A 144 3.35 -1.72 -6.00
C ARG A 144 2.97 -0.28 -6.36
N VAL A 145 3.63 0.28 -7.35
CA VAL A 145 3.39 1.66 -7.80
C VAL A 145 2.00 1.83 -8.41
N PHE A 146 1.63 1.01 -9.42
CA PHE A 146 0.38 1.21 -10.16
C PHE A 146 -0.88 0.65 -9.47
N THR A 147 -0.73 -0.02 -8.35
CA THR A 147 -1.87 -0.43 -7.52
C THR A 147 -1.94 0.38 -6.24
N ASP A 148 -0.94 0.32 -5.38
CA ASP A 148 -0.99 0.88 -4.04
C ASP A 148 -0.75 2.39 -4.01
N VAL A 149 0.36 2.84 -4.64
CA VAL A 149 0.69 4.28 -4.68
C VAL A 149 -0.35 5.03 -5.50
N VAL A 150 -0.71 4.52 -6.68
CA VAL A 150 -1.75 5.16 -7.51
C VAL A 150 -3.10 5.16 -6.78
N PHE A 151 -3.47 4.08 -6.09
CA PHE A 151 -4.69 4.05 -5.28
C PHE A 151 -4.69 5.15 -4.22
N GLY A 152 -3.66 5.20 -3.38
CA GLY A 152 -3.58 6.19 -2.31
C GLY A 152 -3.60 7.63 -2.85
N ASN A 153 -2.73 7.95 -3.82
CA ASN A 153 -2.63 9.29 -4.40
C ASN A 153 -3.92 9.71 -5.12
N ARG A 154 -4.56 8.80 -5.85
CA ARG A 154 -5.82 9.06 -6.57
C ARG A 154 -6.91 9.55 -5.63
N TYR A 155 -6.94 9.07 -4.41
CA TYR A 155 -7.98 9.38 -3.44
C TYR A 155 -7.51 10.34 -2.33
N GLY A 156 -6.29 10.85 -2.42
CA GLY A 156 -5.76 11.87 -1.50
C GLY A 156 -5.21 11.32 -0.19
N MET A 157 -4.84 10.03 -0.14
CA MET A 157 -4.16 9.45 1.02
C MET A 157 -2.66 9.76 0.98
N LEU A 158 -2.00 9.75 2.13
CA LEU A 158 -0.54 9.68 2.17
C LEU A 158 -0.09 8.32 1.69
N THR A 159 0.92 8.27 0.82
CA THR A 159 1.38 7.01 0.21
C THR A 159 2.81 6.67 0.62
N ILE A 160 3.02 5.41 0.98
CA ILE A 160 4.32 4.86 1.35
C ILE A 160 4.58 3.64 0.46
N LEU A 161 5.67 3.69 -0.30
CA LEU A 161 6.14 2.56 -1.11
C LEU A 161 7.24 1.82 -0.35
N THR A 162 7.04 0.52 -0.10
CA THR A 162 8.07 -0.35 0.49
C THR A 162 8.89 -1.04 -0.60
N THR A 163 10.11 -1.44 -0.26
CA THR A 163 10.85 -2.41 -1.08
C THR A 163 10.34 -3.83 -0.77
N LEU A 164 10.73 -4.79 -1.61
CA LEU A 164 10.34 -6.18 -1.42
C LEU A 164 10.96 -6.79 -0.15
N LEU A 165 10.18 -7.54 0.60
CA LEU A 165 10.70 -8.38 1.69
C LEU A 165 11.49 -9.57 1.13
N THR A 166 11.02 -10.17 0.02
CA THR A 166 11.68 -11.30 -0.64
C THR A 166 11.18 -11.48 -2.08
N GLU A 167 12.06 -11.98 -2.93
CA GLU A 167 11.66 -12.44 -4.29
C GLU A 167 11.21 -13.92 -4.29
N LYS A 168 11.50 -14.67 -3.22
CA LYS A 168 11.17 -16.09 -3.12
C LYS A 168 9.65 -16.26 -3.02
N GLY A 169 9.10 -17.05 -3.93
CA GLY A 169 7.67 -17.34 -3.97
C GLY A 169 6.80 -16.20 -4.51
N ASP A 170 7.39 -15.09 -4.96
CA ASP A 170 6.64 -13.94 -5.45
C ASP A 170 5.87 -14.25 -6.74
N ASN A 171 4.69 -13.64 -6.88
CA ASN A 171 3.85 -13.80 -8.07
C ASN A 171 4.61 -13.32 -9.33
N PRO A 172 4.78 -14.16 -10.38
CA PRO A 172 5.51 -13.79 -11.58
C PRO A 172 4.98 -12.53 -12.28
N ALA A 173 3.66 -12.32 -12.28
CA ALA A 173 3.05 -11.12 -12.86
C ALA A 173 3.36 -9.87 -12.02
N ALA A 174 3.29 -9.97 -10.68
CA ALA A 174 3.65 -8.90 -9.78
C ALA A 174 5.13 -8.52 -9.90
N ARG A 175 6.03 -9.52 -9.95
CA ARG A 175 7.46 -9.32 -10.15
C ARG A 175 7.76 -8.63 -11.49
N ARG A 176 7.13 -9.07 -12.60
CA ARG A 176 7.28 -8.44 -13.91
C ARG A 176 6.80 -6.99 -13.91
N ALA A 177 5.66 -6.73 -13.28
CA ALA A 177 5.11 -5.40 -13.17
C ALA A 177 6.04 -4.45 -12.40
N ARG A 178 6.56 -4.85 -11.22
CA ARG A 178 7.52 -4.04 -10.45
C ARG A 178 8.80 -3.71 -11.22
N ARG A 179 9.33 -4.68 -11.99
CA ARG A 179 10.51 -4.45 -12.87
C ARG A 179 10.29 -3.33 -13.89
N TYR A 180 9.04 -3.08 -14.26
CA TYR A 180 8.65 -2.00 -15.16
C TYR A 180 8.26 -0.73 -14.40
N GLU A 181 7.46 -0.85 -13.36
CA GLU A 181 6.88 0.26 -12.59
C GLU A 181 7.95 1.11 -11.90
N ILE A 182 8.89 0.47 -11.19
CA ILE A 182 9.89 1.17 -10.37
C ILE A 182 10.89 2.00 -11.21
N PRO A 183 11.50 1.47 -12.29
CA PRO A 183 12.36 2.30 -13.13
C PRO A 183 11.61 3.47 -13.78
N LEU A 184 10.36 3.26 -14.20
CA LEU A 184 9.53 4.31 -14.78
C LEU A 184 9.23 5.43 -13.76
N MET A 185 8.84 5.06 -12.56
CA MET A 185 8.62 5.99 -11.44
C MET A 185 9.92 6.77 -11.13
N LYS A 186 11.05 6.08 -10.95
CA LYS A 186 12.36 6.72 -10.69
C LYS A 186 12.74 7.71 -11.81
N LYS A 187 12.50 7.35 -13.08
CA LYS A 187 12.70 8.28 -14.21
C LYS A 187 11.84 9.54 -14.09
N TRP A 188 10.57 9.41 -13.70
CA TRP A 188 9.68 10.55 -13.52
C TRP A 188 10.13 11.44 -12.34
N MET A 189 10.55 10.84 -11.22
CA MET A 189 11.12 11.55 -10.09
C MET A 189 12.39 12.34 -10.48
N GLY A 190 13.30 11.70 -11.23
CA GLY A 190 14.50 12.36 -11.78
C GLY A 190 14.18 13.53 -12.73
N ASN A 191 13.04 13.48 -13.42
CA ASN A 191 12.53 14.60 -14.24
C ASN A 191 11.76 15.66 -13.41
N GLY A 192 11.86 15.64 -12.08
CA GLY A 192 11.28 16.64 -11.20
C GLY A 192 9.80 16.43 -10.86
N ILE A 193 9.17 15.32 -11.29
CA ILE A 193 7.78 15.04 -10.89
C ILE A 193 7.76 14.68 -9.40
N ARG A 194 6.85 15.30 -8.66
CA ARG A 194 6.67 15.11 -7.22
C ARG A 194 5.29 14.45 -6.95
N PRO A 195 5.09 13.83 -5.77
CA PRO A 195 3.77 13.35 -5.37
C PRO A 195 2.77 14.50 -5.27
N PRO A 196 1.47 14.22 -5.33
CA PRO A 196 0.45 15.22 -5.03
C PRO A 196 0.70 15.83 -3.64
N PRO A 197 0.46 17.13 -3.43
CA PRO A 197 0.58 17.72 -2.09
C PRO A 197 -0.33 17.03 -1.08
N HIS A 198 0.19 16.79 0.13
CA HIS A 198 -0.60 16.16 1.19
C HIS A 198 -0.56 17.01 2.47
N PRO A 199 -1.72 17.35 3.09
CA PRO A 199 -1.80 18.30 4.20
C PRO A 199 -1.10 17.79 5.48
N ARG A 200 -0.94 16.47 5.65
CA ARG A 200 -0.27 15.84 6.80
C ARG A 200 1.09 15.24 6.46
N TYR A 201 1.75 15.76 5.42
CA TYR A 201 3.09 15.32 5.09
C TYR A 201 4.11 15.93 6.06
N HIS A 202 4.82 15.09 6.80
CA HIS A 202 5.92 15.45 7.68
C HIS A 202 7.07 14.47 7.48
N LYS A 203 8.30 14.98 7.30
CA LYS A 203 9.47 14.17 6.93
C LYS A 203 9.83 13.08 7.93
N ASP A 204 9.52 13.27 9.19
CA ASP A 204 9.83 12.36 10.30
C ASP A 204 8.82 11.23 10.51
N ILE A 205 7.80 11.14 9.65
CA ILE A 205 6.88 9.98 9.62
C ILE A 205 7.62 8.69 9.27
N CYS A 206 8.58 8.76 8.34
CA CYS A 206 9.33 7.61 7.85
C CYS A 206 10.83 7.90 7.74
N ARG A 207 11.63 6.85 7.83
CA ARG A 207 13.02 6.87 7.34
C ARG A 207 13.02 6.70 5.82
N ASP A 208 12.99 7.81 5.11
CA ASP A 208 12.91 7.80 3.64
C ASP A 208 14.25 7.38 3.02
N ILE A 209 14.24 6.32 2.21
CA ILE A 209 15.47 5.83 1.55
C ILE A 209 15.94 6.76 0.43
N ARG A 210 15.09 7.64 -0.09
CA ARG A 210 15.45 8.63 -1.13
C ARG A 210 16.53 9.60 -0.67
N GLU A 211 16.57 9.92 0.62
CA GLU A 211 17.62 10.77 1.20
C GLU A 211 19.02 10.16 1.03
N LYS A 212 19.10 8.82 0.96
CA LYS A 212 20.36 8.09 0.74
C LYS A 212 20.69 7.91 -0.75
N GLU A 213 19.70 7.92 -1.62
CA GLU A 213 19.84 7.72 -3.07
C GLU A 213 20.02 9.05 -3.83
N GLY A 214 19.95 10.22 -3.17
CA GLY A 214 20.19 11.54 -3.78
C GLY A 214 19.06 12.06 -4.68
N PHE A 215 17.80 11.67 -4.41
CA PHE A 215 16.61 12.13 -5.13
C PHE A 215 15.92 13.34 -4.49
#